data_77652041190267c968fbd5d3067a0c80
#
_entry.id   77652041190267c968fbd5d3067a0c80
#
_cell.length_a   1.000
_cell.length_b   1.000
_cell.length_c   1.000
_cell.angle_alpha   90.00
_cell.angle_beta   90.00
_cell.angle_gamma   90.00
#
_symmetry.space_group_name_H-M   'P 1'
#
loop_
_entity.id
_entity.type
_entity.pdbx_description
1 polymer ?
#
loop_
_entity_poly.entity_id
_entity_poly.type
_entity_poly.pdbx_seq_one_letter_code
_entity_poly.pdbx_strand_id
1 'polypeptide(L)'
;MNGHCINIAISGLGLKSSDELKIELRNAIPDQYGINWINAADPNIDLLLINESFFETDSIQKILKNKKFPFLKIVKNHNLSGDINNNTLYLPFNHKIEPLKQWIHLRLLNYLSDDEEFKTNLTEQSTSILKPSTFKHMLNPQNARLHLFDDHGTLAIIDTRSQIAWLEPTRTTTRTNHSFQYDFAMTADFVKVSRKSEYLLENWLWNLVWNSHELHTLADDIQFYQLDYWPQPFSTKNQKNILRLSACFIQGAELTEIAKQLSLPLHTVKQFIAACIASDNGNEIAATQSKFSQHLSTQNDENQSFLNKFFGKLRRRFGI
;
A
#
# COMPACT_ATOMS: atom_id res chain seq x y z
N MET A 1 -14.27 5.33 -14.57
CA MET A 1 -13.90 6.76 -14.45
C MET A 1 -12.56 6.79 -13.73
N ASN A 2 -11.49 7.16 -14.41
CA ASN A 2 -10.14 7.21 -13.83
C ASN A 2 -10.05 8.39 -12.86
N GLY A 3 -10.24 8.15 -11.58
CA GLY A 3 -10.04 9.19 -10.59
C GLY A 3 -8.53 9.43 -10.42
N HIS A 4 -8.02 10.57 -10.90
CA HIS A 4 -6.70 11.05 -10.53
C HIS A 4 -6.62 11.15 -9.01
N CYS A 5 -5.62 10.53 -8.39
CA CYS A 5 -5.41 10.61 -6.95
C CYS A 5 -4.48 11.80 -6.67
N ILE A 6 -4.97 12.76 -5.88
CA ILE A 6 -4.23 13.96 -5.49
C ILE A 6 -3.49 13.69 -4.18
N ASN A 7 -2.18 13.86 -4.21
CA ASN A 7 -1.32 13.65 -3.04
C ASN A 7 -1.25 14.93 -2.19
N ILE A 8 -1.87 14.91 -1.02
CA ILE A 8 -1.97 16.08 -0.14
C ILE A 8 -1.20 15.83 1.15
N ALA A 9 -0.33 16.78 1.51
CA ALA A 9 0.37 16.78 2.78
C ALA A 9 -0.13 17.90 3.69
N ILE A 10 -0.28 17.58 4.99
CA ILE A 10 -0.62 18.57 6.04
C ILE A 10 0.50 18.57 7.08
N SER A 11 1.07 19.74 7.36
CA SER A 11 2.16 19.91 8.30
C SER A 11 1.87 20.91 9.40
N GLY A 12 2.19 20.58 10.64
CA GLY A 12 2.16 21.48 11.79
C GLY A 12 0.79 21.82 12.35
N LEU A 13 -0.28 21.10 11.98
CA LEU A 13 -1.62 21.28 12.53
C LEU A 13 -1.88 20.30 13.68
N GLY A 14 -2.61 20.75 14.69
CA GLY A 14 -3.14 19.86 15.71
C GLY A 14 -4.22 18.92 15.14
N LEU A 15 -4.42 17.78 15.78
CA LEU A 15 -5.27 16.68 15.30
C LEU A 15 -6.68 17.17 14.88
N LYS A 16 -7.37 17.92 15.76
CA LYS A 16 -8.72 18.45 15.49
C LYS A 16 -8.76 19.33 14.23
N SER A 17 -7.84 20.28 14.12
CA SER A 17 -7.79 21.19 12.95
C SER A 17 -7.39 20.46 11.66
N SER A 18 -6.56 19.44 11.77
CA SER A 18 -6.19 18.58 10.64
C SER A 18 -7.39 17.77 10.15
N ASP A 19 -8.19 17.21 11.05
CA ASP A 19 -9.36 16.41 10.67
C ASP A 19 -10.47 17.29 10.09
N GLU A 20 -10.73 18.47 10.68
CA GLU A 20 -11.66 19.45 10.10
C GLU A 20 -11.22 19.84 8.66
N LEU A 21 -9.94 20.13 8.47
CA LEU A 21 -9.40 20.51 7.17
C LEU A 21 -9.51 19.39 6.15
N LYS A 22 -9.28 18.15 6.54
CA LYS A 22 -9.44 16.98 5.66
C LYS A 22 -10.88 16.79 5.20
N ILE A 23 -11.85 17.01 6.10
CA ILE A 23 -13.27 16.93 5.75
C ILE A 23 -13.63 18.01 4.72
N GLU A 24 -13.18 19.25 4.95
CA GLU A 24 -13.49 20.35 4.04
C GLU A 24 -12.78 20.20 2.70
N LEU A 25 -11.56 19.66 2.65
CA LEU A 25 -10.88 19.37 1.39
C LEU A 25 -11.61 18.28 0.58
N ARG A 26 -12.14 17.24 1.24
CA ARG A 26 -12.97 16.23 0.57
C ARG A 26 -14.24 16.83 -0.03
N ASN A 27 -14.88 17.75 0.69
CA ASN A 27 -16.07 18.45 0.21
C ASN A 27 -15.77 19.49 -0.89
N ALA A 28 -14.52 19.94 -0.98
CA ALA A 28 -14.10 20.96 -1.93
C ALA A 28 -13.49 20.39 -3.23
N ILE A 29 -12.86 19.22 -3.16
CA ILE A 29 -12.30 18.51 -4.32
C ILE A 29 -13.41 17.73 -5.02
N PRO A 30 -13.55 17.84 -6.36
CA PRO A 30 -14.57 17.11 -7.10
C PRO A 30 -14.44 15.58 -6.94
N ASP A 31 -15.57 14.86 -6.90
CA ASP A 31 -15.65 13.41 -6.64
C ASP A 31 -14.87 12.52 -7.63
N GLN A 32 -14.53 13.07 -8.79
CA GLN A 32 -13.71 12.38 -9.77
C GLN A 32 -12.24 12.23 -9.36
N TYR A 33 -11.79 12.97 -8.34
CA TYR A 33 -10.43 12.91 -7.81
C TYR A 33 -10.39 12.15 -6.48
N GLY A 34 -9.55 11.12 -6.39
CA GLY A 34 -9.17 10.52 -5.12
C GLY A 34 -8.24 11.44 -4.33
N ILE A 35 -8.23 11.33 -3.00
CA ILE A 35 -7.29 12.06 -2.14
C ILE A 35 -6.39 11.06 -1.44
N ASN A 36 -5.08 11.23 -1.62
CA ASN A 36 -4.06 10.49 -0.91
C ASN A 36 -3.33 11.44 0.06
N TRP A 37 -3.38 11.13 1.37
CA TRP A 37 -2.70 11.92 2.38
C TRP A 37 -1.29 11.39 2.58
N ILE A 38 -0.29 12.22 2.31
CA ILE A 38 1.11 11.85 2.34
C ILE A 38 1.91 12.71 3.32
N ASN A 39 3.15 12.32 3.57
CA ASN A 39 4.05 13.13 4.40
C ASN A 39 4.55 14.36 3.62
N ALA A 40 4.79 15.47 4.33
CA ALA A 40 5.35 16.69 3.73
C ALA A 40 6.75 16.51 3.09
N ALA A 41 7.47 15.45 3.45
CA ALA A 41 8.75 15.10 2.84
C ALA A 41 8.63 14.20 1.58
N ASP A 42 7.41 13.76 1.22
CA ASP A 42 7.20 12.91 0.05
C ASP A 42 7.54 13.66 -1.25
N PRO A 43 8.28 13.04 -2.17
CA PRO A 43 8.60 13.66 -3.45
C PRO A 43 7.39 13.88 -4.37
N ASN A 44 6.25 13.21 -4.16
CA ASN A 44 5.09 13.23 -5.04
C ASN A 44 3.94 14.12 -4.52
N ILE A 45 4.24 15.13 -3.72
CA ILE A 45 3.25 16.09 -3.22
C ILE A 45 2.63 16.89 -4.38
N ASP A 46 1.28 16.93 -4.44
CA ASP A 46 0.52 17.78 -5.34
C ASP A 46 -0.04 19.02 -4.62
N LEU A 47 -0.27 18.94 -3.31
CA LEU A 47 -0.74 20.05 -2.48
C LEU A 47 -0.13 19.97 -1.08
N LEU A 48 0.42 21.08 -0.58
CA LEU A 48 0.95 21.18 0.77
C LEU A 48 0.18 22.23 1.59
N LEU A 49 -0.32 21.79 2.76
CA LEU A 49 -0.97 22.67 3.73
C LEU A 49 -0.10 22.78 4.98
N ILE A 50 0.27 24.01 5.34
CA ILE A 50 1.28 24.26 6.35
C ILE A 50 0.75 25.25 7.39
N ASN A 51 0.88 24.91 8.66
CA ASN A 51 0.67 25.88 9.73
C ASN A 51 1.67 27.03 9.61
N GLU A 52 1.19 28.26 9.81
CA GLU A 52 2.00 29.50 9.77
C GLU A 52 3.29 29.38 10.60
N SER A 53 3.21 28.81 11.80
CA SER A 53 4.36 28.67 12.71
C SER A 53 5.51 27.83 12.15
N PHE A 54 5.26 26.98 11.16
CA PHE A 54 6.27 26.12 10.52
C PHE A 54 6.66 26.59 9.12
N PHE A 55 5.97 27.61 8.59
CA PHE A 55 6.17 28.05 7.21
C PHE A 55 7.61 28.51 6.94
N GLU A 56 8.21 29.24 7.87
CA GLU A 56 9.57 29.80 7.74
C GLU A 56 10.69 28.80 8.10
N THR A 57 10.36 27.55 8.43
CA THR A 57 11.40 26.56 8.74
C THR A 57 12.21 26.18 7.50
N ASP A 58 13.51 25.96 7.67
CA ASP A 58 14.44 25.63 6.59
C ASP A 58 13.99 24.39 5.80
N SER A 59 13.40 23.40 6.47
CA SER A 59 12.90 22.17 5.85
C SER A 59 11.77 22.47 4.88
N ILE A 60 10.78 23.26 5.28
CA ILE A 60 9.63 23.63 4.46
C ILE A 60 10.07 24.55 3.32
N GLN A 61 10.93 25.54 3.59
CA GLN A 61 11.46 26.43 2.56
C GLN A 61 12.26 25.68 1.48
N LYS A 62 13.01 24.65 1.87
CA LYS A 62 13.71 23.77 0.90
C LYS A 62 12.72 23.00 0.02
N ILE A 63 11.63 22.46 0.59
CA ILE A 63 10.60 21.75 -0.14
C ILE A 63 9.94 22.69 -1.16
N LEU A 64 9.52 23.88 -0.75
CA LEU A 64 8.86 24.87 -1.61
C LEU A 64 9.78 25.44 -2.71
N LYS A 65 11.10 25.55 -2.47
CA LYS A 65 12.08 26.00 -3.48
C LYS A 65 12.38 24.93 -4.53
N ASN A 66 12.39 23.68 -4.14
CA ASN A 66 12.76 22.57 -5.02
C ASN A 66 11.64 22.12 -5.95
N LYS A 67 10.39 22.42 -5.63
CA LYS A 67 9.22 22.01 -6.40
C LYS A 67 8.17 23.11 -6.49
N LYS A 68 7.64 23.31 -7.68
CA LYS A 68 6.56 24.28 -7.96
C LYS A 68 5.20 23.58 -7.86
N PHE A 69 4.75 23.24 -6.69
CA PHE A 69 3.39 22.76 -6.47
C PHE A 69 2.56 23.77 -5.64
N PRO A 70 1.21 23.74 -5.73
CA PRO A 70 0.33 24.59 -4.93
C PRO A 70 0.51 24.36 -3.43
N PHE A 71 0.47 25.43 -2.64
CA PHE A 71 0.47 25.33 -1.19
C PHE A 71 -0.49 26.33 -0.55
N LEU A 72 -0.99 26.00 0.64
CA LEU A 72 -1.76 26.90 1.50
C LEU A 72 -1.11 27.03 2.86
N LYS A 73 -0.85 28.27 3.28
CA LYS A 73 -0.48 28.59 4.65
C LYS A 73 -1.75 28.64 5.50
N ILE A 74 -1.76 27.95 6.63
CA ILE A 74 -2.91 27.84 7.52
C ILE A 74 -2.72 28.73 8.73
N VAL A 75 -3.65 29.65 8.93
CA VAL A 75 -3.65 30.64 10.03
C VAL A 75 -4.95 30.50 10.82
N LYS A 76 -4.89 30.60 12.13
CA LYS A 76 -6.09 30.69 12.99
C LYS A 76 -6.50 32.15 13.14
N ASN A 77 -7.60 32.54 12.53
CA ASN A 77 -8.18 33.88 12.66
C ASN A 77 -9.71 33.84 12.55
N HIS A 78 -10.40 34.07 13.66
CA HIS A 78 -11.85 34.01 13.71
C HIS A 78 -12.56 35.09 12.90
N ASN A 79 -11.90 36.21 12.63
CA ASN A 79 -12.51 37.32 11.88
C ASN A 79 -12.50 37.04 10.36
N LEU A 80 -11.57 36.26 9.88
CA LEU A 80 -11.39 35.90 8.45
C LEU A 80 -11.75 34.44 8.17
N SER A 81 -12.47 33.81 9.09
CA SER A 81 -12.84 32.39 9.03
C SER A 81 -13.31 31.93 7.67
N GLY A 82 -12.63 30.92 7.11
CA GLY A 82 -12.94 30.29 5.82
C GLY A 82 -12.49 31.09 4.59
N ASP A 83 -11.95 32.28 4.75
CA ASP A 83 -11.46 33.08 3.63
C ASP A 83 -10.04 32.63 3.21
N ILE A 84 -9.70 32.85 1.94
CA ILE A 84 -8.36 32.58 1.41
C ILE A 84 -7.82 33.86 0.78
N ASN A 85 -6.67 34.34 1.29
CA ASN A 85 -5.98 35.50 0.76
C ASN A 85 -4.49 35.16 0.56
N ASN A 86 -3.95 35.43 -0.64
CA ASN A 86 -2.53 35.22 -0.98
C ASN A 86 -1.98 33.85 -0.51
N ASN A 87 -2.63 32.74 -0.88
CA ASN A 87 -2.30 31.40 -0.45
C ASN A 87 -2.32 31.18 1.08
N THR A 88 -3.09 31.99 1.81
CA THR A 88 -3.31 31.82 3.24
C THR A 88 -4.79 31.51 3.49
N LEU A 89 -5.07 30.35 4.08
CA LEU A 89 -6.39 29.91 4.51
C LEU A 89 -6.57 30.19 6.00
N TYR A 90 -7.68 30.83 6.35
CA TYR A 90 -8.00 31.19 7.74
C TYR A 90 -8.99 30.21 8.35
N LEU A 91 -8.60 29.56 9.46
CA LEU A 91 -9.44 28.65 10.23
C LEU A 91 -10.10 29.37 11.43
N PRO A 92 -11.25 28.91 11.90
CA PRO A 92 -12.09 27.79 11.46
C PRO A 92 -12.86 28.08 10.17
N PHE A 93 -13.47 27.07 9.55
CA PHE A 93 -14.18 27.25 8.27
C PHE A 93 -15.53 27.99 8.39
N ASN A 94 -16.20 27.95 9.52
CA ASN A 94 -17.51 28.59 9.78
C ASN A 94 -18.52 28.44 8.61
N HIS A 95 -18.61 27.23 8.03
CA HIS A 95 -19.48 26.90 6.89
C HIS A 95 -19.14 27.61 5.56
N LYS A 96 -18.03 28.31 5.45
CA LYS A 96 -17.57 28.97 4.21
C LYS A 96 -16.60 28.06 3.45
N ILE A 97 -17.13 27.18 2.62
CA ILE A 97 -16.30 26.27 1.79
C ILE A 97 -15.99 26.83 0.39
N GLU A 98 -16.78 27.80 -0.08
CA GLU A 98 -16.67 28.32 -1.45
C GLU A 98 -15.30 28.93 -1.80
N PRO A 99 -14.62 29.70 -0.92
CA PRO A 99 -13.28 30.20 -1.22
C PRO A 99 -12.27 29.06 -1.41
N LEU A 100 -12.41 27.97 -0.65
CA LEU A 100 -11.56 26.79 -0.78
C LEU A 100 -11.82 26.05 -2.10
N LYS A 101 -13.07 25.86 -2.49
CA LYS A 101 -13.43 25.27 -3.79
C LYS A 101 -12.89 26.07 -4.96
N GLN A 102 -13.04 27.39 -4.94
CA GLN A 102 -12.51 28.26 -5.97
C GLN A 102 -10.98 28.21 -6.06
N TRP A 103 -10.29 28.24 -4.92
CA TRP A 103 -8.84 28.13 -4.88
C TRP A 103 -8.33 26.78 -5.41
N ILE A 104 -8.98 25.67 -5.03
CA ILE A 104 -8.66 24.33 -5.52
C ILE A 104 -8.84 24.30 -7.04
N HIS A 105 -9.95 24.80 -7.56
CA HIS A 105 -10.18 24.81 -9.00
C HIS A 105 -9.13 25.62 -9.75
N LEU A 106 -8.83 26.83 -9.26
CA LEU A 106 -7.93 27.76 -9.96
C LEU A 106 -6.43 27.41 -9.82
N ARG A 107 -6.04 26.74 -8.75
CA ARG A 107 -4.62 26.52 -8.44
C ARG A 107 -4.22 25.05 -8.51
N LEU A 108 -4.99 24.17 -7.86
CA LEU A 108 -4.64 22.76 -7.78
C LEU A 108 -5.03 22.02 -9.07
N LEU A 109 -6.28 22.17 -9.53
CA LEU A 109 -6.73 21.45 -10.73
C LEU A 109 -6.06 21.95 -12.00
N ASN A 110 -5.79 23.26 -12.14
CA ASN A 110 -5.00 23.77 -13.27
C ASN A 110 -3.55 23.26 -13.22
N TYR A 111 -2.91 23.24 -12.05
CA TYR A 111 -1.57 22.66 -11.89
C TYR A 111 -1.54 21.19 -12.34
N LEU A 112 -2.55 20.41 -11.97
CA LEU A 112 -2.66 19.00 -12.39
C LEU A 112 -2.94 18.85 -13.89
N SER A 113 -3.60 19.84 -14.52
CA SER A 113 -3.88 19.83 -15.97
C SER A 113 -2.65 20.20 -16.80
N ASP A 114 -1.81 21.12 -16.33
CA ASP A 114 -0.58 21.52 -17.02
C ASP A 114 0.50 20.41 -17.02
N ASP A 115 0.42 19.47 -16.07
CA ASP A 115 1.29 18.29 -16.00
C ASP A 115 0.84 17.14 -16.96
N GLU A 116 -0.27 17.29 -17.69
CA GLU A 116 -0.76 16.22 -18.58
C GLU A 116 0.10 16.00 -19.85
N GLU A 117 0.95 16.91 -20.27
CA GLU A 117 1.90 16.65 -21.38
C GLU A 117 2.96 15.60 -21.02
N PHE A 118 3.19 15.33 -19.74
CA PHE A 118 4.12 14.27 -19.28
C PHE A 118 3.40 12.92 -18.99
N LYS A 119 2.05 12.90 -19.00
CA LYS A 119 1.23 11.72 -18.62
C LYS A 119 0.57 10.98 -19.77
N THR A 120 0.85 11.31 -21.03
CA THR A 120 0.21 10.68 -22.21
C THR A 120 0.60 9.21 -22.45
N ASN A 121 1.28 8.57 -21.51
CA ASN A 121 1.59 7.13 -21.57
C ASN A 121 0.84 6.25 -20.55
N LEU A 122 -0.20 6.74 -19.88
CA LEU A 122 -0.94 5.99 -18.87
C LEU A 122 -2.45 5.94 -19.12
N THR A 123 -2.89 5.98 -20.38
CA THR A 123 -4.31 5.78 -20.71
C THR A 123 -4.53 4.38 -21.23
N GLU A 124 -4.52 3.40 -20.33
CA GLU A 124 -5.21 2.12 -20.56
C GLU A 124 -5.96 1.73 -19.30
N GLN A 125 -7.25 1.72 -19.45
CA GLN A 125 -8.30 1.00 -18.70
C GLN A 125 -8.03 0.61 -17.24
N SER A 126 -8.66 1.34 -16.34
CA SER A 126 -8.61 1.12 -14.90
C SER A 126 -9.54 0.01 -14.42
N THR A 127 -8.98 -1.17 -14.34
CA THR A 127 -9.04 -1.88 -13.07
C THR A 127 -7.83 -1.39 -12.28
N SER A 128 -8.00 -0.89 -11.07
CA SER A 128 -6.89 -0.40 -10.25
C SER A 128 -5.97 -1.58 -9.94
N ILE A 129 -4.96 -1.79 -10.79
CA ILE A 129 -3.96 -2.85 -10.59
C ILE A 129 -3.21 -2.48 -9.32
N LEU A 130 -3.39 -3.26 -8.29
CA LEU A 130 -2.63 -3.13 -7.06
C LEU A 130 -1.14 -3.27 -7.39
N LYS A 131 -0.35 -2.27 -7.00
CA LYS A 131 1.10 -2.25 -7.24
C LYS A 131 1.85 -2.66 -5.96
N PRO A 132 3.05 -3.18 -6.06
CA PRO A 132 3.89 -3.45 -4.88
C PRO A 132 4.06 -2.24 -3.95
N SER A 133 4.12 -1.02 -4.51
CA SER A 133 4.19 0.24 -3.76
C SER A 133 2.98 0.46 -2.84
N THR A 134 1.80 -0.03 -3.19
CA THR A 134 0.59 0.04 -2.37
C THR A 134 0.78 -0.68 -1.03
N PHE A 135 1.37 -1.88 -1.06
CA PHE A 135 1.62 -2.66 0.14
C PHE A 135 2.72 -2.04 1.01
N LYS A 136 3.78 -1.51 0.39
CA LYS A 136 4.81 -0.74 1.12
C LYS A 136 4.22 0.47 1.82
N HIS A 137 3.24 1.14 1.20
CA HIS A 137 2.51 2.22 1.85
C HIS A 137 1.71 1.72 3.06
N MET A 138 1.01 0.58 2.95
CA MET A 138 0.24 0.00 4.05
C MET A 138 1.11 -0.46 5.22
N LEU A 139 2.31 -0.94 4.95
CA LEU A 139 3.26 -1.40 5.96
C LEU A 139 4.09 -0.28 6.59
N ASN A 140 4.06 0.95 6.03
CA ASN A 140 4.85 2.06 6.53
C ASN A 140 4.28 2.59 7.86
N PRO A 141 5.02 2.49 9.00
CA PRO A 141 4.56 2.91 10.32
C PRO A 141 4.29 4.41 10.46
N GLN A 142 4.74 5.23 9.51
CA GLN A 142 4.52 6.68 9.50
C GLN A 142 3.12 7.06 9.01
N ASN A 143 2.41 6.12 8.39
CA ASN A 143 1.08 6.37 7.88
C ASN A 143 0.03 6.33 8.99
N ALA A 144 -1.16 6.87 8.69
CA ALA A 144 -2.31 6.80 9.57
C ALA A 144 -2.99 5.41 9.47
N ARG A 145 -4.02 5.20 10.27
CA ARG A 145 -4.88 4.03 10.14
C ARG A 145 -5.61 4.06 8.81
N LEU A 146 -5.66 2.90 8.14
CA LEU A 146 -6.29 2.76 6.84
C LEU A 146 -7.48 1.81 6.92
N HIS A 147 -8.54 2.15 6.21
CA HIS A 147 -9.73 1.33 6.00
C HIS A 147 -9.61 0.65 4.64
N LEU A 148 -9.55 -0.67 4.62
CA LEU A 148 -9.48 -1.47 3.41
C LEU A 148 -10.88 -2.03 3.09
N PHE A 149 -11.29 -1.92 1.86
CA PHE A 149 -12.61 -2.34 1.39
C PHE A 149 -12.58 -2.78 -0.07
N ASP A 150 -13.55 -3.59 -0.46
CA ASP A 150 -13.80 -3.99 -1.85
C ASP A 150 -15.28 -3.79 -2.20
N ASP A 151 -15.73 -4.29 -3.36
CA ASP A 151 -17.11 -4.17 -3.83
C ASP A 151 -18.13 -4.80 -2.86
N HIS A 152 -17.69 -5.66 -1.94
CA HIS A 152 -18.51 -6.31 -0.94
C HIS A 152 -18.46 -5.61 0.42
N GLY A 153 -17.76 -4.48 0.52
CA GLY A 153 -17.65 -3.68 1.72
C GLY A 153 -16.31 -3.79 2.45
N THR A 154 -16.34 -3.52 3.75
CA THR A 154 -15.14 -3.49 4.58
C THR A 154 -14.43 -4.84 4.62
N LEU A 155 -13.12 -4.82 4.43
CA LEU A 155 -12.22 -5.95 4.66
C LEU A 155 -11.59 -5.88 6.05
N ALA A 156 -10.96 -4.75 6.32
CA ALA A 156 -10.23 -4.53 7.56
C ALA A 156 -10.00 -3.03 7.82
N ILE A 157 -9.68 -2.71 9.06
CA ILE A 157 -8.94 -1.51 9.41
C ILE A 157 -7.54 -1.94 9.84
N ILE A 158 -6.52 -1.31 9.25
CA ILE A 158 -5.13 -1.53 9.61
C ILE A 158 -4.59 -0.32 10.40
N ASP A 159 -3.86 -0.61 11.45
CA ASP A 159 -3.07 0.36 12.19
C ASP A 159 -1.61 0.18 11.80
N THR A 160 -1.14 1.04 10.90
CA THR A 160 0.22 0.95 10.35
C THR A 160 1.29 1.17 11.41
N ARG A 161 1.00 1.98 12.45
CA ARG A 161 1.95 2.24 13.54
C ARG A 161 2.13 1.04 14.46
N SER A 162 1.03 0.38 14.81
CA SER A 162 1.06 -0.81 15.68
C SER A 162 1.28 -2.10 14.89
N GLN A 163 1.29 -2.03 13.55
CA GLN A 163 1.43 -3.18 12.64
C GLN A 163 0.37 -4.27 12.90
N ILE A 164 -0.88 -3.85 13.09
CA ILE A 164 -2.02 -4.74 13.33
C ILE A 164 -3.18 -4.47 12.36
N ALA A 165 -4.00 -5.50 12.15
CA ALA A 165 -5.23 -5.44 11.39
C ALA A 165 -6.41 -5.89 12.25
N TRP A 166 -7.54 -5.17 12.17
CA TRP A 166 -8.84 -5.54 12.72
C TRP A 166 -9.78 -5.87 11.57
N LEU A 167 -10.33 -7.07 11.57
CA LEU A 167 -11.11 -7.59 10.44
C LEU A 167 -12.60 -7.35 10.63
N GLU A 168 -13.32 -7.28 9.51
CA GLU A 168 -14.77 -7.34 9.49
C GLU A 168 -15.21 -8.75 9.92
N PRO A 169 -16.11 -8.89 10.96
CA PRO A 169 -16.40 -10.19 11.60
C PRO A 169 -17.09 -11.22 10.72
N THR A 170 -17.86 -10.79 9.72
CA THR A 170 -18.61 -11.70 8.85
C THR A 170 -17.80 -12.20 7.66
N ARG A 171 -16.69 -11.53 7.36
CA ARG A 171 -15.76 -11.92 6.30
C ARG A 171 -14.72 -12.90 6.82
N THR A 172 -15.17 -14.13 7.10
CA THR A 172 -14.34 -15.22 7.64
C THR A 172 -13.22 -15.67 6.70
N THR A 173 -13.33 -15.37 5.40
CA THR A 173 -12.26 -15.58 4.43
C THR A 173 -11.66 -14.24 4.06
N THR A 174 -10.40 -14.05 4.38
CA THR A 174 -9.54 -12.99 3.86
C THR A 174 -9.37 -13.21 2.36
N ARG A 175 -10.38 -12.86 1.58
CA ARG A 175 -10.41 -13.02 0.14
C ARG A 175 -11.06 -11.81 -0.47
N THR A 176 -10.40 -11.20 -1.44
CA THR A 176 -11.00 -10.21 -2.32
C THR A 176 -11.18 -10.81 -3.70
N ASN A 177 -12.23 -10.44 -4.41
CA ASN A 177 -12.52 -11.07 -5.70
C ASN A 177 -11.67 -10.51 -6.83
N HIS A 178 -11.26 -9.25 -6.78
CA HIS A 178 -10.49 -8.63 -7.87
C HIS A 178 -9.43 -7.66 -7.35
N SER A 179 -9.85 -6.49 -6.94
CA SER A 179 -9.02 -5.46 -6.35
C SER A 179 -9.67 -5.01 -5.07
N PHE A 180 -8.89 -4.49 -4.18
CA PHE A 180 -9.40 -3.76 -3.02
C PHE A 180 -8.90 -2.32 -3.08
N GLN A 181 -9.64 -1.45 -2.43
CA GLN A 181 -9.30 -0.06 -2.26
C GLN A 181 -8.98 0.20 -0.79
N TYR A 182 -8.32 1.30 -0.51
CA TYR A 182 -8.08 1.73 0.85
C TYR A 182 -8.20 3.25 0.96
N ASP A 183 -8.65 3.71 2.11
CA ASP A 183 -8.73 5.12 2.48
C ASP A 183 -8.32 5.27 3.95
N PHE A 184 -8.25 6.49 4.45
CA PHE A 184 -8.05 6.71 5.89
C PHE A 184 -9.25 6.18 6.66
N ALA A 185 -8.95 5.42 7.73
CA ALA A 185 -9.98 4.94 8.63
C ALA A 185 -10.60 6.12 9.42
N MET A 186 -11.89 6.31 9.24
CA MET A 186 -12.69 7.27 10.00
C MET A 186 -13.20 6.63 11.30
N THR A 187 -13.58 7.44 12.29
CA THR A 187 -14.18 6.92 13.54
C THR A 187 -15.39 6.02 13.27
N ALA A 188 -16.20 6.36 12.27
CA ALA A 188 -17.36 5.57 11.86
C ALA A 188 -16.99 4.17 11.27
N ASP A 189 -15.78 3.99 10.73
CA ASP A 189 -15.39 2.72 10.14
C ASP A 189 -15.09 1.67 11.21
N PHE A 190 -14.67 2.10 12.42
CA PHE A 190 -14.35 1.19 13.51
C PHE A 190 -15.53 0.36 14.03
N VAL A 191 -16.77 0.76 13.73
CA VAL A 191 -17.96 -0.06 14.06
C VAL A 191 -18.11 -1.26 13.11
N LYS A 192 -17.45 -1.22 11.94
CA LYS A 192 -17.50 -2.27 10.91
C LYS A 192 -16.53 -3.41 11.19
N VAL A 193 -15.59 -3.25 12.12
CA VAL A 193 -14.56 -4.25 12.41
C VAL A 193 -14.57 -4.71 13.85
N SER A 194 -14.11 -5.93 14.10
CA SER A 194 -13.96 -6.45 15.45
C SER A 194 -12.57 -6.15 16.00
N ARG A 195 -12.49 -5.33 17.04
CA ARG A 195 -11.25 -5.06 17.77
C ARG A 195 -10.93 -6.08 18.86
N LYS A 196 -11.74 -7.14 18.98
CA LYS A 196 -11.49 -8.23 19.93
C LYS A 196 -10.36 -9.15 19.49
N SER A 197 -10.10 -9.22 18.19
CA SER A 197 -9.05 -10.02 17.60
C SER A 197 -8.14 -9.13 16.77
N GLU A 198 -6.86 -9.17 17.10
CA GLU A 198 -5.80 -8.44 16.41
C GLU A 198 -4.96 -9.43 15.60
N TYR A 199 -4.64 -9.05 14.38
CA TYR A 199 -3.82 -9.83 13.48
C TYR A 199 -2.57 -9.03 13.14
N LEU A 200 -1.41 -9.67 13.11
CA LEU A 200 -0.19 -9.06 12.59
C LEU A 200 -0.42 -8.64 11.14
N LEU A 201 -0.12 -7.38 10.83
CA LEU A 201 -0.46 -6.77 9.55
C LEU A 201 0.20 -7.50 8.38
N GLU A 202 1.49 -7.79 8.46
CA GLU A 202 2.23 -8.54 7.44
C GLU A 202 1.62 -9.91 7.16
N ASN A 203 1.28 -10.67 8.23
CA ASN A 203 0.68 -11.99 8.10
C ASN A 203 -0.73 -11.92 7.50
N TRP A 204 -1.49 -10.89 7.86
CA TRP A 204 -2.82 -10.69 7.31
C TRP A 204 -2.76 -10.32 5.82
N LEU A 205 -1.88 -9.39 5.42
CA LEU A 205 -1.68 -9.01 4.01
C LEU A 205 -1.20 -10.20 3.19
N TRP A 206 -0.26 -10.99 3.71
CA TRP A 206 0.17 -12.22 3.06
C TRP A 206 -1.02 -13.15 2.79
N ASN A 207 -1.86 -13.41 3.81
CA ASN A 207 -3.02 -14.27 3.69
C ASN A 207 -4.10 -13.69 2.76
N LEU A 208 -4.33 -12.39 2.78
CA LEU A 208 -5.25 -11.70 1.87
C LEU A 208 -4.84 -11.95 0.43
N VAL A 209 -3.59 -11.70 0.08
CA VAL A 209 -3.10 -11.87 -1.29
C VAL A 209 -3.02 -13.37 -1.66
N TRP A 210 -2.53 -14.25 -0.80
CA TRP A 210 -2.50 -15.69 -1.05
C TRP A 210 -3.86 -16.28 -1.39
N ASN A 211 -4.92 -15.80 -0.77
CA ASN A 211 -6.29 -16.28 -1.01
C ASN A 211 -7.00 -15.58 -2.17
N SER A 212 -6.43 -14.52 -2.73
CA SER A 212 -7.03 -13.68 -3.78
C SER A 212 -6.36 -13.97 -5.12
N HIS A 213 -6.85 -14.95 -5.86
CA HIS A 213 -6.19 -15.55 -7.03
C HIS A 213 -5.80 -14.55 -8.13
N GLU A 214 -6.49 -13.44 -8.27
CA GLU A 214 -6.19 -12.44 -9.32
C GLU A 214 -4.99 -11.55 -8.97
N LEU A 215 -4.55 -11.54 -7.73
CA LEU A 215 -3.40 -10.74 -7.28
C LEU A 215 -2.04 -11.36 -7.63
N HIS A 216 -2.01 -12.53 -8.28
CA HIS A 216 -0.76 -13.11 -8.82
C HIS A 216 -0.04 -12.18 -9.81
N THR A 217 -0.79 -11.25 -10.44
CA THR A 217 -0.25 -10.24 -11.36
C THR A 217 0.78 -9.30 -10.70
N LEU A 218 0.76 -9.18 -9.37
CA LEU A 218 1.81 -8.46 -8.64
C LEU A 218 3.23 -9.03 -8.87
N ALA A 219 3.32 -10.29 -9.31
CA ALA A 219 4.58 -10.97 -9.59
C ALA A 219 4.79 -11.23 -11.09
N ASP A 220 4.08 -10.53 -12.00
CA ASP A 220 4.18 -10.81 -13.44
C ASP A 220 5.57 -10.49 -14.01
N ASP A 221 6.18 -9.41 -13.54
CA ASP A 221 7.50 -8.97 -13.99
C ASP A 221 8.66 -9.62 -13.23
N ILE A 222 8.37 -10.40 -12.17
CA ILE A 222 9.39 -11.03 -11.32
C ILE A 222 9.87 -12.34 -11.94
N GLN A 223 11.17 -12.44 -12.15
CA GLN A 223 11.82 -13.67 -12.64
C GLN A 223 12.51 -14.44 -11.53
N PHE A 224 13.27 -13.75 -10.69
CA PHE A 224 14.01 -14.32 -9.57
C PHE A 224 13.62 -13.64 -8.28
N TYR A 225 13.42 -14.43 -7.23
CA TYR A 225 13.01 -13.91 -5.93
C TYR A 225 13.73 -14.64 -4.80
N GLN A 226 14.03 -13.91 -3.72
CA GLN A 226 14.58 -14.46 -2.50
C GLN A 226 13.76 -14.02 -1.31
N LEU A 227 13.34 -14.97 -0.46
CA LEU A 227 12.67 -14.72 0.81
C LEU A 227 13.66 -14.34 1.90
N ASP A 228 13.23 -13.47 2.80
CA ASP A 228 13.95 -13.15 4.03
C ASP A 228 13.62 -14.15 5.14
N TYR A 229 12.37 -14.59 5.23
CA TYR A 229 11.90 -15.57 6.22
C TYR A 229 10.72 -16.40 5.70
N TRP A 230 10.35 -17.43 6.44
CA TRP A 230 9.24 -18.31 6.09
C TRP A 230 7.90 -17.65 6.45
N PRO A 231 6.95 -17.53 5.50
CA PRO A 231 5.62 -16.99 5.78
C PRO A 231 4.89 -17.78 6.85
N GLN A 232 4.05 -17.09 7.62
CA GLN A 232 3.22 -17.66 8.69
C GLN A 232 1.74 -17.63 8.31
N PRO A 233 1.24 -18.60 7.51
CA PRO A 233 -0.16 -18.62 7.07
C PRO A 233 -1.10 -18.91 8.25
N PHE A 234 -2.28 -18.28 8.27
CA PHE A 234 -3.31 -18.53 9.27
C PHE A 234 -4.01 -19.90 9.08
N SER A 235 -4.01 -20.41 7.85
CA SER A 235 -4.68 -21.66 7.50
C SER A 235 -3.68 -22.74 7.14
N THR A 236 -3.99 -23.97 7.54
CA THR A 236 -3.24 -25.18 7.13
C THR A 236 -3.54 -25.61 5.69
N LYS A 237 -4.53 -25.01 5.05
CA LYS A 237 -4.87 -25.29 3.65
C LYS A 237 -3.70 -24.93 2.74
N ASN A 238 -3.29 -25.85 1.89
CA ASN A 238 -2.12 -25.70 1.01
C ASN A 238 -0.76 -25.55 1.73
N GLN A 239 -0.69 -25.82 3.03
CA GLN A 239 0.53 -25.69 3.83
C GLN A 239 1.72 -26.43 3.22
N LYS A 240 1.51 -27.61 2.65
CA LYS A 240 2.56 -28.38 1.98
C LYS A 240 3.21 -27.62 0.82
N ASN A 241 2.40 -26.95 -0.01
CA ASN A 241 2.94 -26.17 -1.13
C ASN A 241 3.65 -24.91 -0.64
N ILE A 242 3.10 -24.23 0.37
CA ILE A 242 3.72 -23.05 0.99
C ILE A 242 5.09 -23.42 1.55
N LEU A 243 5.22 -24.52 2.31
CA LEU A 243 6.49 -24.98 2.85
C LEU A 243 7.50 -25.35 1.76
N ARG A 244 7.06 -26.02 0.69
CA ARG A 244 7.94 -26.38 -0.45
C ARG A 244 8.44 -25.15 -1.18
N LEU A 245 7.57 -24.17 -1.46
CA LEU A 245 7.92 -22.91 -2.10
C LEU A 245 8.87 -22.10 -1.21
N SER A 246 8.57 -21.99 0.08
CA SER A 246 9.45 -21.30 1.03
C SER A 246 10.86 -21.90 1.07
N ALA A 247 10.96 -23.23 1.05
CA ALA A 247 12.23 -23.92 1.06
C ALA A 247 13.09 -23.63 -0.18
N CYS A 248 12.45 -23.42 -1.33
CA CYS A 248 13.15 -23.09 -2.58
C CYS A 248 13.55 -21.60 -2.58
N PHE A 249 12.62 -20.71 -2.26
CA PHE A 249 12.84 -19.27 -2.39
C PHE A 249 13.72 -18.66 -1.29
N ILE A 250 13.89 -19.30 -0.14
CA ILE A 250 14.81 -18.81 0.89
C ILE A 250 16.27 -18.77 0.41
N GLN A 251 16.60 -19.56 -0.62
CA GLN A 251 17.93 -19.58 -1.23
C GLN A 251 18.04 -18.69 -2.47
N GLY A 252 16.96 -18.04 -2.85
CA GLY A 252 16.85 -17.31 -4.12
C GLY A 252 16.69 -18.26 -5.29
N ALA A 253 15.60 -18.13 -6.04
CA ALA A 253 15.26 -19.06 -7.11
C ALA A 253 14.52 -18.38 -8.26
N GLU A 254 14.55 -19.02 -9.44
CA GLU A 254 13.76 -18.64 -10.60
C GLU A 254 12.35 -19.23 -10.50
N LEU A 255 11.32 -18.40 -10.73
CA LEU A 255 9.93 -18.80 -10.60
C LEU A 255 9.54 -19.95 -11.55
N THR A 256 9.98 -19.87 -12.80
CA THR A 256 9.64 -20.87 -13.83
C THR A 256 10.31 -22.22 -13.57
N GLU A 257 11.52 -22.20 -13.05
CA GLU A 257 12.24 -23.41 -12.67
C GLU A 257 11.58 -24.11 -11.49
N ILE A 258 11.21 -23.34 -10.45
CA ILE A 258 10.51 -23.87 -9.28
C ILE A 258 9.14 -24.45 -9.66
N ALA A 259 8.40 -23.80 -10.55
CA ALA A 259 7.13 -24.32 -11.07
C ALA A 259 7.29 -25.72 -11.68
N LYS A 260 8.30 -25.88 -12.55
CA LYS A 260 8.63 -27.18 -13.18
C LYS A 260 9.05 -28.22 -12.14
N GLN A 261 9.98 -27.88 -11.26
CA GLN A 261 10.56 -28.80 -10.29
C GLN A 261 9.55 -29.30 -9.25
N LEU A 262 8.67 -28.42 -8.78
CA LEU A 262 7.65 -28.78 -7.81
C LEU A 262 6.37 -29.35 -8.46
N SER A 263 6.31 -29.39 -9.81
CA SER A 263 5.13 -29.76 -10.60
C SER A 263 3.90 -28.93 -10.19
N LEU A 264 4.11 -27.60 -10.02
CA LEU A 264 3.08 -26.65 -9.69
C LEU A 264 2.80 -25.74 -10.90
N PRO A 265 1.54 -25.31 -11.09
CA PRO A 265 1.24 -24.29 -12.08
C PRO A 265 2.01 -22.99 -11.79
N LEU A 266 2.54 -22.32 -12.83
CA LEU A 266 3.30 -21.07 -12.66
C LEU A 266 2.50 -19.98 -11.94
N HIS A 267 1.18 -19.88 -12.20
CA HIS A 267 0.33 -18.93 -11.49
C HIS A 267 0.30 -19.17 -9.97
N THR A 268 0.43 -20.42 -9.50
CA THR A 268 0.51 -20.73 -8.06
C THR A 268 1.83 -20.25 -7.46
N VAL A 269 2.93 -20.35 -8.21
CA VAL A 269 4.23 -19.83 -7.79
C VAL A 269 4.18 -18.30 -7.75
N LYS A 270 3.67 -17.65 -8.80
CA LYS A 270 3.46 -16.21 -8.85
C LYS A 270 2.55 -15.72 -7.71
N GLN A 271 1.49 -16.44 -7.39
CA GLN A 271 0.59 -16.15 -6.27
C GLN A 271 1.32 -16.16 -4.92
N PHE A 272 2.23 -17.13 -4.74
CA PHE A 272 3.06 -17.19 -3.55
C PHE A 272 4.01 -15.98 -3.45
N ILE A 273 4.67 -15.62 -4.54
CA ILE A 273 5.55 -14.45 -4.57
C ILE A 273 4.78 -13.15 -4.40
N ALA A 274 3.60 -13.01 -5.01
CA ALA A 274 2.71 -11.87 -4.81
C ALA A 274 2.33 -11.68 -3.33
N ALA A 275 2.04 -12.77 -2.61
CA ALA A 275 1.77 -12.72 -1.18
C ALA A 275 3.01 -12.30 -0.38
N CYS A 276 4.21 -12.74 -0.79
CA CYS A 276 5.47 -12.32 -0.16
C CYS A 276 5.76 -10.83 -0.41
N ILE A 277 5.53 -10.33 -1.62
CA ILE A 277 5.63 -8.89 -1.94
C ILE A 277 4.67 -8.07 -1.07
N ALA A 278 3.43 -8.55 -0.90
CA ALA A 278 2.42 -7.85 -0.11
C ALA A 278 2.76 -7.75 1.40
N SER A 279 3.56 -8.68 1.91
CA SER A 279 4.03 -8.71 3.30
C SER A 279 5.45 -8.18 3.48
N ASP A 280 6.05 -7.61 2.43
CA ASP A 280 7.45 -7.15 2.41
C ASP A 280 8.45 -8.24 2.84
N ASN A 281 8.17 -9.48 2.45
CA ASN A 281 8.97 -10.66 2.82
C ASN A 281 9.84 -11.11 1.65
N GLY A 282 10.96 -10.46 1.48
CA GLY A 282 11.95 -10.77 0.46
C GLY A 282 11.99 -9.76 -0.68
N ASN A 283 12.88 -10.04 -1.62
CA ASN A 283 13.18 -9.11 -2.70
C ASN A 283 13.41 -9.84 -4.03
N GLU A 284 13.18 -9.12 -5.13
CA GLU A 284 13.66 -9.52 -6.43
C GLU A 284 15.19 -9.51 -6.44
N ILE A 285 15.79 -10.53 -7.02
CA ILE A 285 17.24 -10.70 -7.10
C ILE A 285 17.69 -10.86 -8.54
N ALA A 286 18.97 -10.61 -8.81
CA ALA A 286 19.57 -10.95 -10.11
C ALA A 286 19.77 -12.46 -10.25
N ALA A 287 19.76 -12.98 -11.49
CA ALA A 287 20.01 -14.41 -11.78
C ALA A 287 21.32 -14.94 -11.16
N THR A 288 22.34 -14.10 -11.08
CA THR A 288 23.65 -14.43 -10.48
C THR A 288 23.61 -14.63 -8.96
N GLN A 289 22.57 -14.14 -8.29
CA GLN A 289 22.37 -14.26 -6.84
C GLN A 289 21.55 -15.50 -6.47
N SER A 290 20.90 -16.13 -7.45
CA SER A 290 20.16 -17.37 -7.26
C SER A 290 21.11 -18.51 -6.91
N LYS A 291 21.00 -19.02 -5.69
CA LYS A 291 21.78 -20.18 -5.22
C LYS A 291 21.10 -21.50 -5.53
N PHE A 292 19.79 -21.47 -5.77
CA PHE A 292 19.00 -22.66 -6.01
C PHE A 292 19.34 -23.32 -7.35
N SER A 293 19.52 -22.55 -8.42
CA SER A 293 19.88 -23.05 -9.76
C SER A 293 21.33 -23.50 -9.89
N GLN A 294 22.24 -22.96 -9.08
CA GLN A 294 23.68 -23.37 -9.11
C GLN A 294 23.88 -24.80 -8.60
N HIS A 295 22.99 -25.30 -7.75
CA HIS A 295 23.05 -26.68 -7.26
C HIS A 295 22.50 -27.72 -8.25
N LEU A 296 21.67 -27.29 -9.21
CA LEU A 296 21.05 -28.19 -10.20
C LEU A 296 21.95 -28.50 -11.38
N SER A 297 22.89 -27.61 -11.69
CA SER A 297 23.78 -27.77 -12.88
C SER A 297 24.95 -28.71 -12.67
N THR A 298 25.24 -29.15 -11.45
CA THR A 298 26.46 -29.91 -11.13
C THR A 298 26.26 -31.39 -10.81
N GLN A 299 25.06 -31.89 -10.49
CA GLN A 299 24.86 -33.33 -10.24
C GLN A 299 23.38 -33.75 -10.29
N ASN A 300 23.00 -34.53 -11.30
CA ASN A 300 21.62 -35.02 -11.53
C ASN A 300 21.11 -36.04 -10.50
N ASP A 301 21.94 -36.64 -9.65
CA ASP A 301 21.51 -37.68 -8.70
C ASP A 301 21.52 -37.23 -7.21
N GLU A 302 22.34 -36.27 -6.82
CA GLU A 302 22.43 -35.85 -5.43
C GLU A 302 21.36 -34.82 -5.04
N ASN A 303 20.75 -34.11 -5.98
CA ASN A 303 19.82 -33.02 -5.72
C ASN A 303 18.38 -33.49 -5.45
N GLN A 304 17.95 -34.58 -6.07
CA GLN A 304 16.73 -35.26 -5.61
C GLN A 304 16.90 -35.78 -4.17
N SER A 305 18.15 -36.17 -3.82
CA SER A 305 18.53 -36.56 -2.47
C SER A 305 18.49 -35.40 -1.48
N PHE A 306 18.89 -34.17 -1.87
CA PHE A 306 18.84 -32.99 -0.96
C PHE A 306 17.43 -32.56 -0.62
N LEU A 307 16.58 -32.40 -1.65
CA LEU A 307 15.15 -32.07 -1.44
C LEU A 307 14.45 -33.18 -0.66
N ASN A 308 14.71 -34.45 -1.00
CA ASN A 308 14.15 -35.60 -0.27
C ASN A 308 14.67 -35.66 1.17
N LYS A 309 15.95 -35.38 1.42
CA LYS A 309 16.54 -35.30 2.76
C LYS A 309 16.00 -34.10 3.54
N PHE A 310 15.86 -32.95 2.88
CA PHE A 310 15.33 -31.75 3.48
C PHE A 310 13.83 -31.91 3.81
N PHE A 311 13.01 -32.38 2.86
CA PHE A 311 11.61 -32.69 3.12
C PHE A 311 11.44 -33.87 4.07
N GLY A 312 12.36 -34.85 4.07
CA GLY A 312 12.41 -35.92 5.06
C GLY A 312 12.70 -35.43 6.47
N LYS A 313 13.57 -34.42 6.63
CA LYS A 313 13.81 -33.76 7.93
C LYS A 313 12.61 -32.92 8.38
N LEU A 314 11.98 -32.18 7.45
CA LEU A 314 10.75 -31.44 7.73
C LEU A 314 9.60 -32.36 8.14
N ARG A 315 9.45 -33.50 7.43
CA ARG A 315 8.45 -34.51 7.74
C ARG A 315 8.62 -35.09 9.16
N ARG A 316 9.86 -35.34 9.59
CA ARG A 316 10.17 -35.78 10.95
C ARG A 316 9.92 -34.74 12.02
N ARG A 317 10.12 -33.45 11.69
CA ARG A 317 10.07 -32.37 12.69
C ARG A 317 8.68 -31.78 12.83
N PHE A 318 7.86 -31.82 11.80
CA PHE A 318 6.53 -31.19 11.74
C PHE A 318 5.38 -32.18 11.55
N GLY A 319 5.64 -33.49 11.47
CA GLY A 319 4.60 -34.51 11.38
C GLY A 319 3.74 -34.48 10.11
N ILE A 320 4.29 -33.96 8.97
CA ILE A 320 3.60 -33.75 7.69
C ILE A 320 3.86 -34.93 6.75
#